data_093ebcb8582d89e0e1a4b726517eac91
#
_entry.id   093ebcb8582d89e0e1a4b726517eac91
#
_cell.length_a   1.000
_cell.length_b   1.000
_cell.length_c   1.000
_cell.angle_alpha   90.00
_cell.angle_beta   90.00
_cell.angle_gamma   90.00
#
_symmetry.space_group_name_H-M   'P 1'
#
loop_
_entity.id
_entity.type
_entity.pdbx_description
1 polymer ?
#
loop_
_entity_poly.entity_id
_entity_poly.type
_entity_poly.pdbx_seq_one_letter_code
_entity_poly.pdbx_strand_id
1 'polypeptide(L)'
;MQKKKTAVPTYLGVAAVWIGSHFGPGFATGAFSVRWYVKYGWIGLITPLLAMLVTGGVMYYMLEYAREHGTPNYRPFARACYGEKLGGVVAVLYDICFLMTMMCAGGLAFSGEGKLLQGFLGVGYWTTAIITILVSAALCLYGSKLLAKSSGYMM
;
A
#
# COMPACT_ATOMS: atom_id res chain seq x y z
N MET A 1 -1.74 23.89 32.17
CA MET A 1 -2.89 23.30 31.39
C MET A 1 -2.32 22.66 30.14
N GLN A 2 -2.13 21.33 30.15
CA GLN A 2 -1.72 20.60 28.93
C GLN A 2 -2.93 20.48 28.02
N LYS A 3 -2.87 21.10 26.84
CA LYS A 3 -3.84 20.89 25.77
C LYS A 3 -3.82 19.39 25.43
N LYS A 4 -4.92 18.68 25.76
CA LYS A 4 -5.19 17.32 25.35
C LYS A 4 -5.20 17.31 23.81
N LYS A 5 -4.10 16.90 23.19
CA LYS A 5 -4.06 16.68 21.73
C LYS A 5 -5.11 15.60 21.46
N THR A 6 -6.12 15.93 20.68
CA THR A 6 -7.10 14.96 20.17
C THR A 6 -6.34 14.00 19.27
N ALA A 7 -5.93 12.87 19.84
CA ALA A 7 -5.32 11.79 19.07
C ALA A 7 -6.36 11.27 18.09
N VAL A 8 -6.03 11.27 16.81
CA VAL A 8 -6.85 10.62 15.77
C VAL A 8 -7.04 9.17 16.20
N PRO A 9 -8.28 8.65 16.24
CA PRO A 9 -8.51 7.27 16.62
C PRO A 9 -7.66 6.33 15.78
N THR A 10 -7.01 5.36 16.42
CA THR A 10 -6.07 4.42 15.78
C THR A 10 -6.69 3.70 14.55
N TYR A 11 -8.00 3.42 14.60
CA TYR A 11 -8.71 2.80 13.47
C TYR A 11 -8.76 3.68 12.22
N LEU A 12 -8.83 5.01 12.37
CA LEU A 12 -8.77 5.93 11.22
C LEU A 12 -7.38 5.94 10.58
N GLY A 13 -6.32 5.87 11.38
CA GLY A 13 -4.95 5.74 10.88
C GLY A 13 -4.75 4.44 10.08
N VAL A 14 -5.21 3.32 10.61
CA VAL A 14 -5.15 2.02 9.93
C VAL A 14 -5.97 2.04 8.64
N ALA A 15 -7.19 2.58 8.68
CA ALA A 15 -8.05 2.70 7.49
C ALA A 15 -7.42 3.59 6.42
N ALA A 16 -6.80 4.71 6.79
CA ALA A 16 -6.11 5.60 5.85
C ALA A 16 -4.93 4.93 5.17
N VAL A 17 -4.10 4.19 5.91
CA VAL A 17 -2.99 3.41 5.36
C VAL A 17 -3.51 2.33 4.41
N TRP A 18 -4.57 1.63 4.80
CA TRP A 18 -5.17 0.57 3.98
C TRP A 18 -5.74 1.12 2.67
N ILE A 19 -6.50 2.21 2.73
CA ILE A 19 -7.03 2.90 1.55
C ILE A 19 -5.87 3.37 0.67
N GLY A 20 -4.85 4.05 1.24
CA GLY A 20 -3.70 4.55 0.52
C GLY A 20 -2.91 3.46 -0.20
N SER A 21 -2.78 2.27 0.40
CA SER A 21 -2.11 1.13 -0.23
C SER A 21 -2.91 0.53 -1.40
N HIS A 22 -4.25 0.59 -1.35
CA HIS A 22 -5.12 0.11 -2.42
C HIS A 22 -5.23 1.09 -3.59
N PHE A 23 -5.27 2.39 -3.30
CA PHE A 23 -5.26 3.45 -4.32
C PHE A 23 -3.84 3.80 -4.78
N GLY A 24 -3.04 2.77 -5.05
CA GLY A 24 -1.68 2.94 -5.54
C GLY A 24 -1.57 3.53 -6.96
N PRO A 25 -0.36 3.57 -7.52
CA PRO A 25 -0.06 4.22 -8.80
C PRO A 25 -0.94 3.78 -9.97
N GLY A 26 -1.40 2.53 -9.98
CA GLY A 26 -2.28 1.98 -11.00
C GLY A 26 -3.65 2.65 -11.04
N PHE A 27 -4.21 3.02 -9.87
CA PHE A 27 -5.45 3.79 -9.79
C PHE A 27 -5.21 5.27 -10.10
N ALA A 28 -4.10 5.84 -9.65
CA ALA A 28 -3.77 7.24 -9.91
C ALA A 28 -3.63 7.55 -11.41
N THR A 29 -3.14 6.60 -12.21
CA THR A 29 -3.05 6.72 -13.67
C THR A 29 -4.37 6.42 -14.38
N GLY A 30 -5.40 5.95 -13.68
CA GLY A 30 -6.67 5.51 -14.25
C GLY A 30 -6.59 4.19 -15.05
N ALA A 31 -5.41 3.66 -15.28
CA ALA A 31 -5.21 2.48 -16.12
C ALA A 31 -5.91 1.23 -15.55
N PHE A 32 -5.87 1.01 -14.25
CA PHE A 32 -6.60 -0.08 -13.61
C PHE A 32 -8.11 0.11 -13.68
N SER A 33 -8.59 1.34 -13.46
CA SER A 33 -10.02 1.65 -13.51
C SER A 33 -10.60 1.35 -14.88
N VAL A 34 -9.92 1.77 -15.95
CA VAL A 34 -10.35 1.50 -17.33
C VAL A 34 -10.29 0.01 -17.65
N ARG A 35 -9.18 -0.66 -17.31
CA ARG A 35 -8.96 -2.06 -17.67
C ARG A 35 -9.87 -3.04 -16.94
N TRP A 36 -10.16 -2.79 -15.67
CA TRP A 36 -10.81 -3.77 -14.79
C TRP A 36 -12.26 -3.42 -14.45
N TYR A 37 -12.66 -2.14 -14.58
CA TYR A 37 -13.99 -1.71 -14.18
C TYR A 37 -14.81 -1.13 -15.33
N VAL A 38 -14.29 -0.12 -16.02
CA VAL A 38 -15.04 0.59 -17.07
C VAL A 38 -15.44 -0.34 -18.21
N LYS A 39 -14.60 -1.32 -18.54
CA LYS A 39 -14.87 -2.32 -19.58
C LYS A 39 -16.18 -3.11 -19.37
N TYR A 40 -16.61 -3.26 -18.12
CA TYR A 40 -17.76 -4.08 -17.76
C TYR A 40 -19.06 -3.26 -17.57
N GLY A 41 -19.06 -1.98 -17.90
CA GLY A 41 -20.24 -1.09 -17.80
C GLY A 41 -20.78 -1.04 -16.37
N TRP A 42 -22.09 -1.21 -16.19
CA TRP A 42 -22.76 -1.12 -14.89
C TRP A 42 -22.23 -2.11 -13.84
N ILE A 43 -21.83 -3.30 -14.27
CA ILE A 43 -21.24 -4.32 -13.39
C ILE A 43 -19.92 -3.78 -12.80
N GLY A 44 -19.19 -2.98 -13.58
CA GLY A 44 -17.95 -2.35 -13.11
C GLY A 44 -18.10 -1.38 -11.94
N LEU A 45 -19.30 -0.89 -11.63
CA LEU A 45 -19.60 -0.09 -10.44
C LEU A 45 -19.75 -0.96 -9.18
N ILE A 46 -20.31 -2.16 -9.33
CA ILE A 46 -20.58 -3.08 -8.21
C ILE A 46 -19.33 -3.87 -7.84
N THR A 47 -18.50 -4.22 -8.83
CA THR A 47 -17.31 -5.06 -8.64
C THR A 47 -16.31 -4.52 -7.62
N PRO A 48 -15.93 -3.21 -7.62
CA PRO A 48 -15.01 -2.67 -6.63
C PRO A 48 -15.59 -2.68 -5.22
N LEU A 49 -16.90 -2.43 -5.08
CA LEU A 49 -17.57 -2.49 -3.78
C LEU A 49 -17.54 -3.91 -3.21
N LEU A 50 -17.87 -4.91 -4.03
CA LEU A 50 -17.80 -6.32 -3.66
C LEU A 50 -16.37 -6.74 -3.29
N ALA A 51 -15.38 -6.37 -4.11
CA ALA A 51 -13.98 -6.66 -3.85
C ALA A 51 -13.50 -6.06 -2.52
N MET A 52 -13.87 -4.80 -2.23
CA MET A 52 -13.53 -4.13 -0.99
C MET A 52 -14.22 -4.75 0.23
N LEU A 53 -15.47 -5.15 0.10
CA LEU A 53 -16.20 -5.85 1.17
C LEU A 53 -15.55 -7.20 1.51
N VAL A 54 -15.24 -8.00 0.49
CA VAL A 54 -14.58 -9.31 0.68
C VAL A 54 -13.18 -9.12 1.29
N THR A 55 -12.38 -8.22 0.72
CA THR A 55 -11.01 -7.96 1.22
C THR A 55 -11.05 -7.40 2.65
N GLY A 56 -11.98 -6.48 2.93
CA GLY A 56 -12.17 -5.92 4.27
C GLY A 56 -12.59 -6.99 5.29
N GLY A 57 -13.49 -7.90 4.91
CA GLY A 57 -13.91 -9.02 5.75
C GLY A 57 -12.75 -9.98 6.06
N VAL A 58 -11.96 -10.34 5.06
CA VAL A 58 -10.77 -11.18 5.25
C VAL A 58 -9.75 -10.49 6.15
N MET A 59 -9.46 -9.20 5.92
CA MET A 59 -8.53 -8.44 6.76
C MET A 59 -9.02 -8.29 8.20
N TYR A 60 -10.31 -8.06 8.40
CA TYR A 60 -10.90 -8.03 9.74
C TYR A 60 -10.67 -9.35 10.47
N TYR A 61 -10.99 -10.48 9.82
CA TYR A 61 -10.79 -11.81 10.39
C TYR A 61 -9.33 -12.10 10.71
N MET A 62 -8.41 -11.74 9.81
CA MET A 62 -6.96 -11.93 10.02
C MET A 62 -6.43 -11.09 11.18
N LEU A 63 -6.88 -9.86 11.32
CA LEU A 63 -6.49 -8.98 12.44
C LEU A 63 -7.04 -9.49 13.77
N GLU A 64 -8.28 -9.97 13.80
CA GLU A 64 -8.89 -10.54 15.00
C GLU A 64 -8.15 -11.81 15.42
N TYR A 65 -7.88 -12.71 14.48
CA TYR A 65 -7.08 -13.90 14.73
C TYR A 65 -5.69 -13.58 15.26
N ALA A 66 -5.00 -12.59 14.65
CA ALA A 66 -3.68 -12.15 15.11
C ALA A 66 -3.71 -11.58 16.52
N ARG A 67 -4.80 -10.87 16.87
CA ARG A 67 -5.03 -10.32 18.20
C ARG A 67 -5.23 -11.43 19.25
N GLU A 68 -6.08 -12.41 18.94
CA GLU A 68 -6.40 -13.52 19.84
C GLU A 68 -5.17 -14.41 20.12
N HIS A 69 -4.34 -14.64 19.10
CA HIS A 69 -3.15 -15.50 19.21
C HIS A 69 -1.86 -14.72 19.58
N GLY A 70 -1.95 -13.42 19.79
CA GLY A 70 -0.80 -12.57 20.14
C GLY A 70 0.32 -12.58 19.10
N THR A 71 -0.05 -12.67 17.80
CA THR A 71 0.90 -12.76 16.69
C THR A 71 1.00 -11.42 15.93
N PRO A 72 1.80 -10.44 16.40
CA PRO A 72 1.89 -9.11 15.79
C PRO A 72 2.62 -9.10 14.45
N ASN A 73 3.34 -10.18 14.13
CA ASN A 73 4.11 -10.32 12.90
C ASN A 73 3.57 -11.48 12.05
N TYR A 74 3.75 -11.38 10.72
CA TYR A 74 3.24 -12.38 9.78
C TYR A 74 3.89 -13.78 9.94
N ARG A 75 5.17 -13.88 10.36
CA ARG A 75 5.84 -15.17 10.57
C ARG A 75 5.24 -15.99 11.72
N PRO A 76 5.08 -15.44 12.94
CA PRO A 76 4.33 -16.12 14.00
C PRO A 76 2.88 -16.41 13.60
N PHE A 77 2.22 -15.49 12.90
CA PHE A 77 0.87 -15.67 12.37
C PHE A 77 0.77 -16.88 11.45
N ALA A 78 1.67 -17.00 10.45
CA ALA A 78 1.71 -18.14 9.55
C ALA A 78 1.94 -19.46 10.29
N ARG A 79 2.78 -19.48 11.32
CA ARG A 79 2.99 -20.67 12.17
C ARG A 79 1.76 -21.01 13.00
N ALA A 80 1.06 -20.01 13.52
CA ALA A 80 -0.17 -20.23 14.28
C ALA A 80 -1.28 -20.83 13.38
N CYS A 81 -1.38 -20.37 12.13
CA CYS A 81 -2.39 -20.85 11.18
C CYS A 81 -2.08 -22.24 10.59
N TYR A 82 -0.81 -22.51 10.25
CA TYR A 82 -0.41 -23.69 9.45
C TYR A 82 0.47 -24.69 10.21
N GLY A 83 0.76 -24.41 11.49
CA GLY A 83 1.69 -25.20 12.33
C GLY A 83 3.16 -24.90 12.03
N GLU A 84 4.07 -25.40 12.88
CA GLU A 84 5.48 -25.03 12.87
C GLU A 84 6.19 -25.31 11.54
N LYS A 85 5.99 -26.47 10.93
CA LYS A 85 6.69 -26.87 9.69
C LYS A 85 6.15 -26.16 8.46
N LEU A 86 4.84 -26.22 8.24
CA LEU A 86 4.20 -25.59 7.09
C LEU A 86 4.21 -24.06 7.20
N GLY A 87 4.01 -23.51 8.39
CA GLY A 87 4.03 -22.08 8.62
C GLY A 87 5.39 -21.45 8.30
N GLY A 88 6.50 -22.18 8.51
CA GLY A 88 7.83 -21.74 8.09
C GLY A 88 7.95 -21.61 6.56
N VAL A 89 7.48 -22.61 5.82
CA VAL A 89 7.49 -22.59 4.34
C VAL A 89 6.58 -21.49 3.80
N VAL A 90 5.37 -21.36 4.35
CA VAL A 90 4.40 -20.31 3.95
C VAL A 90 4.98 -18.91 4.21
N ALA A 91 5.69 -18.70 5.32
CA ALA A 91 6.32 -17.43 5.60
C ALA A 91 7.42 -17.07 4.59
N VAL A 92 8.23 -18.04 4.15
CA VAL A 92 9.26 -17.81 3.12
C VAL A 92 8.61 -17.51 1.76
N LEU A 93 7.57 -18.25 1.39
CA LEU A 93 6.82 -17.99 0.15
C LEU A 93 6.20 -16.58 0.19
N TYR A 94 5.65 -16.18 1.32
CA TYR A 94 5.12 -14.83 1.52
C TYR A 94 6.21 -13.77 1.34
N ASP A 95 7.41 -13.96 1.92
CA ASP A 95 8.53 -13.05 1.75
C ASP A 95 8.89 -12.87 0.27
N ILE A 96 8.98 -13.96 -0.49
CA ILE A 96 9.29 -13.93 -1.93
C ILE A 96 8.19 -13.18 -2.69
N CYS A 97 6.93 -13.53 -2.47
CA CYS A 97 5.79 -12.87 -3.12
C CYS A 97 5.73 -11.39 -2.77
N PHE A 98 5.99 -11.04 -1.52
CA PHE A 98 6.01 -9.65 -1.06
C PHE A 98 7.11 -8.84 -1.75
N LEU A 99 8.34 -9.38 -1.82
CA LEU A 99 9.44 -8.73 -2.51
C LEU A 99 9.14 -8.54 -4.00
N MET A 100 8.62 -9.56 -4.68
CA MET A 100 8.22 -9.45 -6.08
C MET A 100 7.15 -8.39 -6.28
N THR A 101 6.14 -8.37 -5.42
CA THR A 101 5.06 -7.37 -5.46
C THR A 101 5.61 -5.96 -5.25
N MET A 102 6.52 -5.76 -4.30
CA MET A 102 7.15 -4.47 -4.06
C MET A 102 7.98 -3.99 -5.24
N MET A 103 8.74 -4.89 -5.89
CA MET A 103 9.51 -4.54 -7.10
C MET A 103 8.59 -4.15 -8.26
N CYS A 104 7.51 -4.91 -8.49
CA CYS A 104 6.54 -4.60 -9.54
C CYS A 104 5.80 -3.29 -9.25
N ALA A 105 5.34 -3.08 -8.03
CA ALA A 105 4.63 -1.87 -7.63
C ALA A 105 5.53 -0.62 -7.73
N GLY A 106 6.79 -0.73 -7.30
CA GLY A 106 7.78 0.34 -7.45
C GLY A 106 8.05 0.67 -8.91
N GLY A 107 8.24 -0.35 -9.76
CA GLY A 107 8.44 -0.16 -11.20
C GLY A 107 7.26 0.53 -11.88
N LEU A 108 6.04 0.15 -11.53
CA LEU A 108 4.81 0.79 -12.03
C LEU A 108 4.70 2.24 -11.56
N ALA A 109 5.03 2.52 -10.30
CA ALA A 109 5.01 3.86 -9.73
C ALA A 109 5.97 4.78 -10.49
N PHE A 110 7.25 4.40 -10.56
CA PHE A 110 8.28 5.20 -11.24
C PHE A 110 7.99 5.38 -12.73
N SER A 111 7.47 4.34 -13.40
CA SER A 111 7.05 4.44 -14.80
C SER A 111 5.89 5.42 -15.00
N GLY A 112 4.90 5.39 -14.12
CA GLY A 112 3.74 6.30 -14.15
C GLY A 112 4.15 7.74 -13.89
N GLU A 113 4.92 7.98 -12.84
CA GLU A 113 5.44 9.31 -12.50
C GLU A 113 6.35 9.88 -13.60
N GLY A 114 7.24 9.03 -14.17
CA GLY A 114 8.10 9.43 -15.28
C GLY A 114 7.30 9.88 -16.51
N LYS A 115 6.20 9.20 -16.85
CA LYS A 115 5.31 9.60 -17.95
C LYS A 115 4.56 10.90 -17.67
N LEU A 116 4.09 11.10 -16.45
CA LEU A 116 3.44 12.34 -16.05
C LEU A 116 4.40 13.52 -16.14
N LEU A 117 5.61 13.39 -15.60
CA LEU A 117 6.65 14.41 -15.67
C LEU A 117 7.08 14.71 -17.10
N GLN A 118 7.17 13.69 -17.96
CA GLN A 118 7.43 13.88 -19.38
C GLN A 118 6.38 14.79 -20.03
N GLY A 119 5.10 14.57 -19.70
CA GLY A 119 4.00 15.41 -20.22
C GLY A 119 4.08 16.87 -19.76
N PHE A 120 4.56 17.12 -18.54
CA PHE A 120 4.68 18.47 -17.98
C PHE A 120 5.97 19.18 -18.42
N LEU A 121 7.08 18.49 -18.47
CA LEU A 121 8.40 19.10 -18.70
C LEU A 121 8.84 19.04 -20.17
N GLY A 122 8.17 18.24 -21.02
CA GLY A 122 8.56 18.06 -22.44
C GLY A 122 9.94 17.39 -22.64
N VAL A 123 10.50 16.79 -21.58
CA VAL A 123 11.81 16.16 -21.58
C VAL A 123 11.69 14.66 -21.86
N GLY A 124 12.75 14.02 -22.35
CA GLY A 124 12.73 12.59 -22.68
C GLY A 124 12.37 11.70 -21.49
N TYR A 125 11.63 10.61 -21.71
CA TYR A 125 11.16 9.67 -20.69
C TYR A 125 12.26 9.19 -19.74
N TRP A 126 13.43 8.83 -20.26
CA TRP A 126 14.54 8.34 -19.44
C TRP A 126 15.08 9.37 -18.46
N THR A 127 15.13 10.64 -18.87
CA THR A 127 15.54 11.75 -18.01
C THR A 127 14.55 11.96 -16.87
N THR A 128 13.27 11.96 -17.19
CA THR A 128 12.21 12.10 -16.17
C THR A 128 12.17 10.91 -15.20
N ALA A 129 12.35 9.69 -15.69
CA ALA A 129 12.42 8.49 -14.86
C ALA A 129 13.59 8.54 -13.86
N ILE A 130 14.79 8.97 -14.31
CA ILE A 130 15.97 9.12 -13.44
C ILE A 130 15.71 10.19 -12.39
N ILE A 131 15.17 11.34 -12.77
CA ILE A 131 14.84 12.43 -11.84
C ILE A 131 13.85 11.91 -10.78
N THR A 132 12.80 11.21 -11.18
CA THR A 132 11.80 10.65 -10.26
C THR A 132 12.43 9.68 -9.26
N ILE A 133 13.30 8.76 -9.73
CA ILE A 133 14.00 7.81 -8.86
C ILE A 133 14.90 8.54 -7.87
N LEU A 134 15.66 9.54 -8.30
CA LEU A 134 16.54 10.32 -7.43
C LEU A 134 15.75 11.11 -6.37
N VAL A 135 14.67 11.76 -6.78
CA VAL A 135 13.79 12.51 -5.85
C VAL A 135 13.14 11.55 -4.84
N SER A 136 12.62 10.41 -5.30
CA SER A 136 12.02 9.41 -4.41
C SER A 136 13.05 8.82 -3.45
N ALA A 137 14.26 8.52 -3.91
CA ALA A 137 15.36 8.05 -3.06
C ALA A 137 15.75 9.11 -2.01
N ALA A 138 15.86 10.38 -2.41
CA ALA A 138 16.10 11.47 -1.48
C ALA A 138 14.98 11.62 -0.46
N LEU A 139 13.72 11.53 -0.89
CA LEU A 139 12.56 11.55 0.00
C LEU A 139 12.54 10.35 0.95
N CYS A 140 12.94 9.16 0.51
CA CYS A 140 13.06 8.00 1.39
C CYS A 140 14.18 8.17 2.43
N LEU A 141 15.33 8.73 2.05
CA LEU A 141 16.46 8.93 2.96
C LEU A 141 16.22 10.06 3.97
N TYR A 142 15.65 11.15 3.51
CA TYR A 142 15.43 12.34 4.35
C TYR A 142 13.98 12.47 4.81
N GLY A 143 13.03 11.87 4.09
CA GLY A 143 11.60 12.03 4.29
C GLY A 143 11.07 11.26 5.49
N SER A 144 11.74 10.21 5.96
CA SER A 144 11.35 9.53 7.20
C SER A 144 11.38 10.47 8.40
N LYS A 145 12.37 11.38 8.46
CA LYS A 145 12.44 12.45 9.47
C LYS A 145 11.41 13.54 9.24
N LEU A 146 11.15 13.89 7.99
CA LEU A 146 10.13 14.88 7.61
C LEU A 146 8.71 14.34 7.82
N LEU A 147 8.43 13.09 7.45
CA LEU A 147 7.15 12.40 7.69
C LEU A 147 6.89 12.22 9.18
N ALA A 148 7.89 11.84 9.96
CA ALA A 148 7.77 11.78 11.42
C ALA A 148 7.50 13.17 12.03
N LYS A 149 8.06 14.22 11.46
CA LYS A 149 7.84 15.60 11.90
C LYS A 149 6.49 16.16 11.42
N SER A 150 6.08 15.88 10.18
CA SER A 150 4.79 16.31 9.63
C SER A 150 3.62 15.53 10.23
N SER A 151 3.75 14.22 10.48
CA SER A 151 2.74 13.46 11.20
C SER A 151 2.55 13.97 12.64
N GLY A 152 3.61 14.51 13.25
CA GLY A 152 3.51 15.21 14.54
C GLY A 152 2.76 16.56 14.46
N TYR A 153 2.67 17.20 13.30
CA TYR A 153 1.88 18.41 13.08
C TYR A 153 0.43 18.11 12.67
N MET A 154 0.16 16.93 12.10
CA MET A 154 -1.18 16.50 11.71
C MET A 154 -1.93 15.77 12.85
N MET A 155 -1.25 15.46 13.95
CA MET A 155 -1.81 14.99 15.22
C MET A 155 -1.92 16.15 16.23
#